data_c316b0cb2b271728ab1d739b0f0ecf7f
#
_entry.id   c316b0cb2b271728ab1d739b0f0ecf7f
#
_cell.length_a   1.000
_cell.length_b   1.000
_cell.length_c   1.000
_cell.angle_alpha   90.00
_cell.angle_beta   90.00
_cell.angle_gamma   90.00
#
_symmetry.space_group_name_H-M   'P 1'
#
loop_
_entity.id
_entity.type
_entity.pdbx_description
1 polymer ?
#
loop_
_entity_poly.entity_id
_entity_poly.type
_entity_poly.pdbx_seq_one_letter_code
_entity_poly.pdbx_strand_id
1 'polypeptide(L)'
;MKKVMCLLAIMFMIANTSAQTRVIAHRGFWKTQGSAQNSITSLLKADSIGCYGSEFDVWLTKDNGLVVSHDGIIQGHKVEESTLKELTGLWLANGECVPSLKELLETAKRKTSLKLVLELKAHSKPEREIKAVEEIVSMIKKMGLEPRMIYITFSSHALKELILQAPTSTPVYYLKGDLSPQQLKELGSAGPDYHFSEFYRYTDWIESCHALGLKVNVWTVNKKEDMQYFWDKVDFITTDEPLGPVSYTHLRAHETELHL
;
A
#
# COMPACT_ATOMS: atom_id res chain seq x y z
N MET A 1 42.76 -44.29 -28.48
CA MET A 1 41.41 -44.14 -27.91
C MET A 1 41.27 -42.73 -27.39
N LYS A 2 40.64 -41.82 -28.17
CA LYS A 2 40.46 -40.41 -27.79
C LYS A 2 39.10 -40.32 -27.11
N LYS A 3 39.08 -39.93 -25.82
CA LYS A 3 37.84 -39.61 -25.09
C LYS A 3 37.36 -38.20 -25.50
N VAL A 4 36.25 -38.15 -26.21
CA VAL A 4 35.51 -36.91 -26.48
C VAL A 4 34.73 -36.58 -25.23
N MET A 5 35.08 -35.49 -24.57
CA MET A 5 34.36 -34.94 -23.41
C MET A 5 33.32 -33.94 -23.97
N CYS A 6 32.04 -34.35 -24.04
CA CYS A 6 30.94 -33.45 -24.33
C CYS A 6 30.65 -32.58 -23.12
N LEU A 7 31.01 -31.28 -23.18
CA LEU A 7 30.52 -30.27 -22.24
C LEU A 7 29.08 -29.94 -22.65
N LEU A 8 28.10 -30.40 -21.85
CA LEU A 8 26.72 -29.87 -21.91
C LEU A 8 26.72 -28.49 -21.24
N ALA A 9 26.69 -27.45 -22.02
CA ALA A 9 26.36 -26.10 -21.53
C ALA A 9 24.86 -26.04 -21.24
N ILE A 10 24.49 -26.19 -19.98
CA ILE A 10 23.11 -25.91 -19.51
C ILE A 10 22.94 -24.39 -19.51
N MET A 11 22.33 -23.87 -20.55
CA MET A 11 21.91 -22.47 -20.66
C MET A 11 20.70 -22.30 -19.75
N PHE A 12 20.89 -21.80 -18.52
CA PHE A 12 19.78 -21.33 -17.70
C PHE A 12 19.16 -20.13 -18.38
N MET A 13 18.11 -20.35 -19.14
CA MET A 13 17.18 -19.26 -19.48
C MET A 13 16.54 -18.81 -18.18
N ILE A 14 17.02 -17.70 -17.62
CA ILE A 14 16.30 -16.94 -16.60
C ILE A 14 15.11 -16.36 -17.37
N ALA A 15 13.97 -17.03 -17.31
CA ALA A 15 12.72 -16.44 -17.69
C ALA A 15 12.50 -15.26 -16.72
N ASN A 16 12.75 -14.03 -17.18
CA ASN A 16 12.25 -12.84 -16.52
C ASN A 16 10.72 -12.91 -16.57
N THR A 17 10.11 -13.62 -15.64
CA THR A 17 8.68 -13.44 -15.36
C THR A 17 8.55 -12.07 -14.73
N SER A 18 8.33 -11.05 -15.55
CA SER A 18 7.84 -9.77 -15.08
C SER A 18 6.62 -10.06 -14.22
N ALA A 19 6.74 -9.81 -12.91
CA ALA A 19 5.61 -10.03 -12.03
C ALA A 19 4.50 -9.08 -12.47
N GLN A 20 3.31 -9.63 -12.73
CA GLN A 20 2.15 -8.86 -13.15
C GLN A 20 1.87 -7.72 -12.16
N THR A 21 1.73 -6.49 -12.66
CA THR A 21 1.37 -5.32 -11.85
C THR A 21 0.06 -5.56 -11.10
N ARG A 22 0.04 -5.24 -9.82
CA ARG A 22 -1.10 -5.46 -8.91
C ARG A 22 -1.77 -4.13 -8.56
N VAL A 23 -3.09 -4.14 -8.43
CA VAL A 23 -3.88 -2.93 -8.19
C VAL A 23 -4.21 -2.78 -6.72
N ILE A 24 -3.92 -1.60 -6.16
CA ILE A 24 -4.29 -1.15 -4.83
C ILE A 24 -5.34 -0.05 -4.96
N ALA A 25 -6.46 -0.22 -4.27
CA ALA A 25 -7.52 0.80 -4.23
C ALA A 25 -7.13 1.90 -3.23
N HIS A 26 -6.88 3.13 -3.71
CA HIS A 26 -6.54 4.31 -2.92
C HIS A 26 -7.73 4.72 -2.05
N ARG A 27 -7.58 4.68 -0.73
CA ARG A 27 -8.67 4.91 0.26
C ARG A 27 -9.87 3.99 0.07
N GLY A 28 -9.62 2.77 -0.43
CA GLY A 28 -10.64 1.82 -0.86
C GLY A 28 -11.28 2.15 -2.21
N PHE A 29 -12.25 1.36 -2.67
CA PHE A 29 -13.03 1.68 -3.87
C PHE A 29 -14.18 2.62 -3.51
N TRP A 30 -13.83 3.91 -3.38
CA TRP A 30 -14.76 4.94 -2.90
C TRP A 30 -15.56 5.65 -4.00
N LYS A 31 -15.03 5.73 -5.24
CA LYS A 31 -15.73 6.35 -6.37
C LYS A 31 -16.84 5.47 -6.95
N THR A 32 -17.74 5.03 -6.09
CA THR A 32 -18.88 4.19 -6.45
C THR A 32 -20.05 4.47 -5.51
N GLN A 33 -21.29 4.22 -5.98
CA GLN A 33 -22.50 4.52 -5.24
C GLN A 33 -22.49 3.93 -3.82
N GLY A 34 -22.85 4.74 -2.81
CA GLY A 34 -22.93 4.34 -1.41
C GLY A 34 -21.58 4.14 -0.72
N SER A 35 -20.48 4.62 -1.32
CA SER A 35 -19.13 4.52 -0.77
C SER A 35 -18.54 5.90 -0.48
N ALA A 36 -17.55 5.97 0.42
CA ALA A 36 -16.77 7.16 0.73
C ALA A 36 -15.30 6.78 0.95
N GLN A 37 -14.39 7.74 0.80
CA GLN A 37 -12.97 7.54 1.10
C GLN A 37 -12.80 7.02 2.53
N ASN A 38 -11.91 6.06 2.73
CA ASN A 38 -11.59 5.53 4.05
C ASN A 38 -12.78 4.92 4.82
N SER A 39 -13.88 4.59 4.14
CA SER A 39 -15.06 3.95 4.75
C SER A 39 -14.93 2.41 4.80
N ILE A 40 -15.71 1.79 5.66
CA ILE A 40 -15.82 0.32 5.68
C ILE A 40 -16.37 -0.19 4.33
N THR A 41 -17.34 0.51 3.76
CA THR A 41 -17.90 0.15 2.43
C THR A 41 -16.84 0.22 1.34
N SER A 42 -15.94 1.22 1.32
CA SER A 42 -14.89 1.33 0.30
C SER A 42 -13.89 0.17 0.37
N LEU A 43 -13.53 -0.28 1.58
CA LEU A 43 -12.71 -1.46 1.80
C LEU A 43 -13.38 -2.73 1.23
N LEU A 44 -14.65 -2.96 1.59
CA LEU A 44 -15.40 -4.14 1.13
C LEU A 44 -15.60 -4.16 -0.38
N LYS A 45 -15.84 -3.00 -0.98
CA LYS A 45 -15.97 -2.87 -2.44
C LYS A 45 -14.65 -3.10 -3.18
N ALA A 46 -13.51 -2.69 -2.62
CA ALA A 46 -12.19 -3.01 -3.19
C ALA A 46 -11.96 -4.53 -3.25
N ASP A 47 -12.35 -5.27 -2.21
CA ASP A 47 -12.30 -6.74 -2.20
C ASP A 47 -13.26 -7.34 -3.24
N SER A 48 -14.49 -6.83 -3.32
CA SER A 48 -15.52 -7.37 -4.20
C SER A 48 -15.20 -7.29 -5.69
N ILE A 49 -14.34 -6.36 -6.10
CA ILE A 49 -13.87 -6.25 -7.50
C ILE A 49 -12.52 -6.93 -7.73
N GLY A 50 -11.93 -7.57 -6.71
CA GLY A 50 -10.68 -8.32 -6.83
C GLY A 50 -9.41 -7.46 -6.83
N CYS A 51 -9.39 -6.32 -6.15
CA CYS A 51 -8.14 -5.60 -5.90
C CYS A 51 -7.15 -6.47 -5.13
N TYR A 52 -5.87 -6.28 -5.37
CA TYR A 52 -4.81 -6.88 -4.57
C TYR A 52 -4.79 -6.36 -3.14
N GLY A 53 -5.00 -5.05 -2.97
CA GLY A 53 -5.00 -4.39 -1.69
C GLY A 53 -5.94 -3.20 -1.63
N SER A 54 -6.21 -2.76 -0.41
CA SER A 54 -6.89 -1.49 -0.13
C SER A 54 -5.98 -0.65 0.73
N GLU A 55 -5.72 0.57 0.28
CA GLU A 55 -4.99 1.56 1.04
C GLU A 55 -5.96 2.35 1.92
N PHE A 56 -5.50 2.79 3.09
CA PHE A 56 -6.23 3.63 4.05
C PHE A 56 -5.27 4.39 4.96
N ASP A 57 -5.71 5.58 5.36
CA ASP A 57 -4.92 6.56 6.12
C ASP A 57 -5.18 6.46 7.62
N VAL A 58 -4.15 6.55 8.46
CA VAL A 58 -4.27 6.42 9.91
C VAL A 58 -3.59 7.56 10.66
N TRP A 59 -4.31 8.09 11.63
CA TRP A 59 -3.84 9.08 12.60
C TRP A 59 -3.95 8.57 14.03
N LEU A 60 -3.03 9.05 14.88
CA LEU A 60 -3.12 8.90 16.33
C LEU A 60 -3.89 10.09 16.93
N THR A 61 -4.94 9.82 17.70
CA THR A 61 -5.78 10.83 18.37
C THR A 61 -5.16 11.32 19.67
N LYS A 62 -5.71 12.38 20.29
CA LYS A 62 -5.26 12.96 21.55
C LYS A 62 -5.13 11.90 22.67
N ASP A 63 -6.07 10.98 22.76
CA ASP A 63 -6.15 9.90 23.76
C ASP A 63 -5.48 8.59 23.31
N ASN A 64 -4.57 8.67 22.31
CA ASN A 64 -3.83 7.56 21.71
C ASN A 64 -4.72 6.50 21.04
N GLY A 65 -5.94 6.83 20.67
CA GLY A 65 -6.73 6.01 19.75
C GLY A 65 -6.21 6.12 18.32
N LEU A 66 -6.61 5.20 17.46
CA LEU A 66 -6.25 5.19 16.04
C LEU A 66 -7.51 5.37 15.19
N VAL A 67 -7.59 6.47 14.44
CA VAL A 67 -8.71 6.83 13.57
C VAL A 67 -8.31 6.74 12.10
N VAL A 68 -9.25 6.35 11.24
CA VAL A 68 -9.02 6.23 9.80
C VAL A 68 -9.53 7.50 9.10
N SER A 69 -8.60 8.33 8.61
CA SER A 69 -8.91 9.57 7.88
C SER A 69 -7.68 10.03 7.09
N HIS A 70 -7.91 10.58 5.91
CA HIS A 70 -6.81 11.21 5.15
C HIS A 70 -6.36 12.52 5.80
N ASP A 71 -7.32 13.36 6.21
CA ASP A 71 -7.02 14.70 6.71
C ASP A 71 -6.80 14.70 8.22
N GLY A 72 -5.86 15.54 8.67
CA GLY A 72 -5.63 15.80 10.10
C GLY A 72 -6.71 16.65 10.76
N ILE A 73 -7.71 17.08 9.99
CA ILE A 73 -8.91 17.83 10.46
C ILE A 73 -10.12 17.15 9.86
N ILE A 74 -11.02 16.65 10.71
CA ILE A 74 -12.28 16.02 10.31
C ILE A 74 -13.43 16.92 10.75
N GLN A 75 -14.14 17.53 9.80
CA GLN A 75 -15.27 18.42 10.08
C GLN A 75 -14.99 19.50 11.15
N GLY A 76 -13.80 20.10 11.11
CA GLY A 76 -13.34 21.11 12.05
C GLY A 76 -12.65 20.59 13.31
N HIS A 77 -12.66 19.28 13.56
CA HIS A 77 -11.97 18.66 14.68
C HIS A 77 -10.55 18.27 14.29
N LYS A 78 -9.52 18.87 14.91
CA LYS A 78 -8.14 18.45 14.72
C LYS A 78 -7.90 17.11 15.37
N VAL A 79 -7.41 16.14 14.62
CA VAL A 79 -7.27 14.75 15.07
C VAL A 79 -6.37 14.64 16.31
N GLU A 80 -5.20 15.28 16.30
CA GLU A 80 -4.27 15.23 17.43
C GLU A 80 -4.75 15.97 18.70
N GLU A 81 -5.83 16.78 18.60
CA GLU A 81 -6.44 17.51 19.70
C GLU A 81 -7.80 16.90 20.16
N SER A 82 -8.33 15.93 19.42
CA SER A 82 -9.62 15.27 19.68
C SER A 82 -9.45 13.83 20.14
N THR A 83 -10.43 13.32 20.89
CA THR A 83 -10.47 11.91 21.30
C THR A 83 -10.99 11.01 20.17
N LEU A 84 -10.65 9.73 20.22
CA LEU A 84 -11.16 8.74 19.27
C LEU A 84 -12.70 8.72 19.26
N LYS A 85 -13.33 8.80 20.43
CA LYS A 85 -14.80 8.80 20.58
C LYS A 85 -15.46 10.00 19.89
N GLU A 86 -14.87 11.19 20.00
CA GLU A 86 -15.37 12.39 19.30
C GLU A 86 -15.32 12.21 17.79
N LEU A 87 -14.18 11.73 17.26
CA LEU A 87 -13.97 11.59 15.83
C LEU A 87 -14.82 10.46 15.21
N THR A 88 -14.94 9.32 15.88
CA THR A 88 -15.79 8.21 15.40
C THR A 88 -17.28 8.47 15.56
N GLY A 89 -17.70 9.56 16.18
CA GLY A 89 -19.06 10.05 16.19
C GLY A 89 -19.42 10.91 14.97
N LEU A 90 -18.45 11.26 14.12
CA LEU A 90 -18.66 12.07 12.92
C LEU A 90 -19.06 11.18 11.73
N TRP A 91 -19.74 11.80 10.74
CA TRP A 91 -20.32 11.06 9.61
C TRP A 91 -19.53 11.27 8.33
N LEU A 92 -19.27 10.20 7.59
CA LEU A 92 -18.76 10.25 6.23
C LEU A 92 -19.89 10.61 5.23
N ALA A 93 -19.51 11.00 4.01
CA ALA A 93 -20.45 11.40 2.97
C ALA A 93 -21.45 10.30 2.56
N ASN A 94 -21.13 9.04 2.81
CA ASN A 94 -22.00 7.88 2.52
C ASN A 94 -22.91 7.49 3.69
N GLY A 95 -22.91 8.25 4.79
CA GLY A 95 -23.72 7.97 5.98
C GLY A 95 -23.12 6.94 6.97
N GLU A 96 -21.89 6.47 6.74
CA GLU A 96 -21.16 5.71 7.76
C GLU A 96 -20.50 6.68 8.76
N CYS A 97 -20.22 6.19 9.98
CA CYS A 97 -19.34 6.91 10.89
C CYS A 97 -17.88 6.83 10.42
N VAL A 98 -17.07 7.81 10.80
CA VAL A 98 -15.61 7.74 10.65
C VAL A 98 -15.09 6.52 11.39
N PRO A 99 -14.43 5.55 10.74
CA PRO A 99 -14.04 4.31 11.40
C PRO A 99 -12.82 4.49 12.29
N SER A 100 -12.78 3.74 13.39
CA SER A 100 -11.53 3.47 14.07
C SER A 100 -10.70 2.46 13.27
N LEU A 101 -9.36 2.47 13.43
CA LEU A 101 -8.50 1.44 12.84
C LEU A 101 -8.93 0.04 13.29
N LYS A 102 -9.30 -0.13 14.55
CA LYS A 102 -9.78 -1.41 15.09
C LYS A 102 -10.97 -1.95 14.31
N GLU A 103 -11.98 -1.12 14.09
CA GLU A 103 -13.20 -1.50 13.36
C GLU A 103 -12.91 -1.89 11.90
N LEU A 104 -12.05 -1.11 11.22
CA LEU A 104 -11.62 -1.41 9.86
C LEU A 104 -10.87 -2.74 9.78
N LEU A 105 -9.91 -2.97 10.68
CA LEU A 105 -9.12 -4.21 10.71
C LEU A 105 -9.96 -5.43 11.09
N GLU A 106 -10.90 -5.32 12.04
CA GLU A 106 -11.83 -6.40 12.38
C GLU A 106 -12.72 -6.77 11.19
N THR A 107 -13.20 -5.77 10.45
CA THR A 107 -13.99 -6.00 9.23
C THR A 107 -13.13 -6.63 8.13
N ALA A 108 -11.94 -6.11 7.90
CA ALA A 108 -11.00 -6.67 6.92
C ALA A 108 -10.66 -8.14 7.22
N LYS A 109 -10.40 -8.46 8.49
CA LYS A 109 -10.10 -9.83 8.94
C LYS A 109 -11.23 -10.81 8.65
N ARG A 110 -12.47 -10.39 8.88
CA ARG A 110 -13.64 -11.28 8.76
C ARG A 110 -14.21 -11.40 7.35
N LYS A 111 -14.06 -10.35 6.53
CA LYS A 111 -14.84 -10.21 5.29
C LYS A 111 -14.02 -10.07 4.03
N THR A 112 -12.70 -9.95 4.10
CA THR A 112 -11.86 -9.70 2.93
C THR A 112 -10.59 -10.55 2.95
N SER A 113 -9.97 -10.71 1.77
CA SER A 113 -8.64 -11.31 1.60
C SER A 113 -7.56 -10.31 1.20
N LEU A 114 -7.88 -9.02 1.09
CA LEU A 114 -7.00 -7.95 0.63
C LEU A 114 -5.70 -7.85 1.43
N LYS A 115 -4.62 -7.41 0.77
CA LYS A 115 -3.53 -6.74 1.48
C LYS A 115 -4.02 -5.41 2.04
N LEU A 116 -3.57 -5.09 3.26
CA LEU A 116 -3.97 -3.90 4.01
C LEU A 116 -2.81 -2.91 3.95
N VAL A 117 -2.95 -1.88 3.11
CA VAL A 117 -1.93 -0.87 2.91
C VAL A 117 -2.24 0.31 3.82
N LEU A 118 -1.53 0.39 4.95
CA LEU A 118 -1.74 1.40 5.97
C LEU A 118 -0.78 2.56 5.78
N GLU A 119 -1.30 3.75 5.46
CA GLU A 119 -0.54 4.98 5.54
C GLU A 119 -0.55 5.51 6.98
N LEU A 120 0.63 5.55 7.62
CA LEU A 120 0.79 6.32 8.84
C LEU A 120 1.07 7.77 8.47
N LYS A 121 0.13 8.65 8.80
CA LYS A 121 0.24 10.09 8.55
C LYS A 121 1.32 10.71 9.43
N ALA A 122 2.02 11.72 8.88
CA ALA A 122 3.01 12.48 9.63
C ALA A 122 2.34 13.29 10.76
N HIS A 123 2.84 13.17 11.98
CA HIS A 123 2.32 13.85 13.16
C HIS A 123 3.12 15.12 13.47
N SER A 124 2.56 15.96 14.34
CA SER A 124 3.14 17.25 14.74
C SER A 124 4.48 17.11 15.47
N LYS A 125 4.75 15.95 16.09
CA LYS A 125 5.96 15.65 16.87
C LYS A 125 6.43 14.21 16.65
N PRO A 126 7.75 13.96 16.63
CA PRO A 126 8.32 12.62 16.50
C PRO A 126 7.81 11.62 17.55
N GLU A 127 7.61 12.05 18.79
CA GLU A 127 7.13 11.19 19.89
C GLU A 127 5.70 10.67 19.61
N ARG A 128 4.90 11.46 18.89
CA ARG A 128 3.56 11.03 18.45
C ARG A 128 3.64 9.95 17.35
N GLU A 129 4.62 10.03 16.47
CA GLU A 129 4.86 9.00 15.44
C GLU A 129 5.33 7.69 16.08
N ILE A 130 6.27 7.73 17.05
CA ILE A 130 6.70 6.56 17.80
C ILE A 130 5.48 5.89 18.45
N LYS A 131 4.67 6.69 19.16
CA LYS A 131 3.47 6.17 19.84
C LYS A 131 2.45 5.59 18.87
N ALA A 132 2.25 6.21 17.71
CA ALA A 132 1.37 5.69 16.66
C ALA A 132 1.86 4.33 16.14
N VAL A 133 3.16 4.19 15.88
CA VAL A 133 3.78 2.92 15.42
C VAL A 133 3.59 1.82 16.47
N GLU A 134 3.87 2.11 17.76
CA GLU A 134 3.67 1.17 18.87
C GLU A 134 2.22 0.64 18.92
N GLU A 135 1.23 1.55 18.89
CA GLU A 135 -0.19 1.19 18.95
C GLU A 135 -0.63 0.39 17.70
N ILE A 136 -0.20 0.80 16.51
CA ILE A 136 -0.51 0.11 15.25
C ILE A 136 0.07 -1.31 15.26
N VAL A 137 1.37 -1.45 15.49
CA VAL A 137 2.06 -2.76 15.45
C VAL A 137 1.51 -3.70 16.51
N SER A 138 1.26 -3.20 17.75
CA SER A 138 0.65 -3.97 18.82
C SER A 138 -0.76 -4.45 18.45
N MET A 139 -1.61 -3.58 17.88
CA MET A 139 -2.98 -3.93 17.47
C MET A 139 -2.97 -5.01 16.38
N ILE A 140 -2.16 -4.82 15.33
CA ILE A 140 -2.06 -5.74 14.20
C ILE A 140 -1.56 -7.13 14.66
N LYS A 141 -0.55 -7.17 15.53
CA LYS A 141 -0.04 -8.41 16.14
C LYS A 141 -1.11 -9.13 16.95
N LYS A 142 -1.85 -8.42 17.80
CA LYS A 142 -2.96 -9.01 18.57
C LYS A 142 -4.07 -9.59 17.69
N MET A 143 -4.25 -9.02 16.51
CA MET A 143 -5.25 -9.51 15.54
C MET A 143 -4.72 -10.62 14.63
N GLY A 144 -3.39 -10.88 14.59
CA GLY A 144 -2.76 -11.85 13.68
C GLY A 144 -2.90 -11.43 12.21
N LEU A 145 -2.77 -10.13 11.94
CA LEU A 145 -2.91 -9.56 10.59
C LEU A 145 -1.58 -9.21 9.93
N GLU A 146 -0.43 -9.45 10.60
CA GLU A 146 0.89 -9.10 10.12
C GLU A 146 1.17 -9.61 8.68
N PRO A 147 0.76 -10.84 8.29
CA PRO A 147 1.02 -11.32 6.92
C PRO A 147 0.26 -10.57 5.83
N ARG A 148 -0.76 -9.79 6.21
CA ARG A 148 -1.58 -9.01 5.28
C ARG A 148 -1.15 -7.55 5.18
N MET A 149 -0.28 -7.07 6.10
CA MET A 149 0.07 -5.66 6.20
C MET A 149 1.13 -5.23 5.19
N ILE A 150 0.97 -4.01 4.73
CA ILE A 150 1.97 -3.17 4.04
C ILE A 150 1.89 -1.80 4.72
N TYR A 151 3.02 -1.24 5.13
CA TYR A 151 3.07 0.10 5.71
C TYR A 151 3.63 1.10 4.72
N ILE A 152 3.06 2.30 4.70
CA ILE A 152 3.52 3.42 3.89
C ILE A 152 3.51 4.71 4.72
N THR A 153 4.41 5.65 4.47
CA THR A 153 4.44 6.94 5.17
C THR A 153 5.26 8.00 4.44
N PHE A 154 4.87 9.27 4.60
CA PHE A 154 5.66 10.44 4.15
C PHE A 154 6.74 10.86 5.15
N SER A 155 6.62 10.45 6.41
CA SER A 155 7.59 10.80 7.45
C SER A 155 8.81 9.87 7.39
N SER A 156 10.01 10.44 7.21
CA SER A 156 11.26 9.68 7.29
C SER A 156 11.54 9.14 8.71
N HIS A 157 10.99 9.78 9.73
CA HIS A 157 11.07 9.33 11.11
C HIS A 157 10.15 8.12 11.34
N ALA A 158 8.86 8.22 10.94
CA ALA A 158 7.92 7.12 11.03
C ALA A 158 8.34 5.91 10.17
N LEU A 159 8.99 6.14 9.01
CA LEU A 159 9.59 5.07 8.19
C LEU A 159 10.58 4.23 8.99
N LYS A 160 11.53 4.89 9.68
CA LYS A 160 12.54 4.22 10.51
C LYS A 160 11.92 3.47 11.67
N GLU A 161 10.96 4.07 12.34
CA GLU A 161 10.24 3.45 13.45
C GLU A 161 9.43 2.21 13.00
N LEU A 162 8.74 2.29 11.87
CA LEU A 162 8.03 1.15 11.29
C LEU A 162 8.99 0.01 10.91
N ILE A 163 10.13 0.31 10.28
CA ILE A 163 11.14 -0.69 9.93
C ILE A 163 11.72 -1.35 11.20
N LEU A 164 11.91 -0.57 12.27
CA LEU A 164 12.45 -1.06 13.54
C LEU A 164 11.47 -1.95 14.31
N GLN A 165 10.19 -1.59 14.34
CA GLN A 165 9.21 -2.20 15.25
C GLN A 165 8.30 -3.23 14.57
N ALA A 166 8.06 -3.13 13.26
CA ALA A 166 7.28 -4.12 12.53
C ALA A 166 8.06 -5.44 12.34
N PRO A 167 7.38 -6.58 12.16
CA PRO A 167 8.05 -7.82 11.77
C PRO A 167 8.88 -7.61 10.48
N THR A 168 10.08 -8.18 10.41
CA THR A 168 10.98 -8.03 9.25
C THR A 168 10.39 -8.51 7.92
N SER A 169 9.37 -9.35 7.97
CA SER A 169 8.61 -9.81 6.80
C SER A 169 7.54 -8.81 6.33
N THR A 170 7.23 -7.77 7.12
CA THR A 170 6.21 -6.77 6.76
C THR A 170 6.86 -5.65 5.95
N PRO A 171 6.47 -5.45 4.68
CA PRO A 171 7.08 -4.42 3.85
C PRO A 171 6.68 -3.01 4.32
N VAL A 172 7.67 -2.10 4.34
CA VAL A 172 7.51 -0.69 4.67
C VAL A 172 8.04 0.14 3.50
N TYR A 173 7.20 0.99 2.91
CA TYR A 173 7.54 1.83 1.77
C TYR A 173 7.53 3.32 2.16
N TYR A 174 8.28 4.10 1.40
CA TYR A 174 8.39 5.54 1.59
C TYR A 174 7.66 6.32 0.49
N LEU A 175 6.94 7.40 0.87
CA LEU A 175 6.02 8.12 -0.02
C LEU A 175 6.58 9.43 -0.61
N LYS A 176 7.55 10.08 0.06
CA LYS A 176 7.86 11.50 -0.19
C LYS A 176 8.60 11.80 -1.50
N GLY A 177 9.25 10.82 -2.11
CA GLY A 177 9.91 11.01 -3.41
C GLY A 177 11.32 11.62 -3.36
N ASP A 178 11.87 11.90 -2.18
CA ASP A 178 13.15 12.58 -1.99
C ASP A 178 14.35 11.66 -1.69
N LEU A 179 14.15 10.34 -1.71
CA LEU A 179 15.21 9.34 -1.53
C LEU A 179 15.40 8.52 -2.80
N SER A 180 16.67 8.36 -3.20
CA SER A 180 17.04 7.49 -4.33
C SER A 180 16.82 6.00 -4.00
N PRO A 181 16.78 5.10 -5.01
CA PRO A 181 16.70 3.66 -4.80
C PRO A 181 17.78 3.12 -3.85
N GLN A 182 19.01 3.60 -3.98
CA GLN A 182 20.13 3.20 -3.13
C GLN A 182 19.90 3.61 -1.66
N GLN A 183 19.45 4.85 -1.41
CA GLN A 183 19.14 5.34 -0.06
C GLN A 183 17.99 4.55 0.59
N LEU A 184 16.96 4.20 -0.17
CA LEU A 184 15.86 3.36 0.33
C LEU A 184 16.37 1.96 0.73
N LYS A 185 17.25 1.37 -0.07
CA LYS A 185 17.87 0.07 0.22
C LYS A 185 18.71 0.12 1.51
N GLU A 186 19.52 1.16 1.68
CA GLU A 186 20.34 1.37 2.87
C GLU A 186 19.51 1.56 4.15
N LEU A 187 18.34 2.19 4.04
CA LEU A 187 17.41 2.34 5.15
C LEU A 187 16.67 1.04 5.51
N GLY A 188 16.70 0.02 4.65
CA GLY A 188 15.92 -1.20 4.83
C GLY A 188 14.46 -1.08 4.43
N SER A 189 14.09 -0.04 3.65
CA SER A 189 12.77 0.09 3.05
C SER A 189 12.52 -1.01 2.03
N ALA A 190 11.28 -1.44 1.87
CA ALA A 190 10.87 -2.38 0.84
C ALA A 190 10.91 -1.76 -0.57
N GLY A 191 10.94 -0.42 -0.66
CA GLY A 191 11.07 0.34 -1.89
C GLY A 191 10.33 1.67 -1.86
N PRO A 192 10.26 2.38 -2.99
CA PRO A 192 9.46 3.58 -3.17
C PRO A 192 7.97 3.23 -3.32
N ASP A 193 7.14 4.04 -2.70
CA ASP A 193 5.73 4.23 -3.03
C ASP A 193 5.57 5.70 -3.40
N TYR A 194 5.93 6.06 -4.66
CA TYR A 194 6.10 7.45 -5.03
C TYR A 194 5.01 7.94 -5.98
N HIS A 195 4.77 9.25 -5.94
CA HIS A 195 3.93 9.89 -6.92
C HIS A 195 4.49 9.66 -8.33
N PHE A 196 3.63 9.41 -9.31
CA PHE A 196 4.03 9.02 -10.66
C PHE A 196 4.97 10.05 -11.34
N SER A 197 4.89 11.34 -10.97
CA SER A 197 5.79 12.38 -11.49
C SER A 197 7.27 12.12 -11.18
N GLU A 198 7.57 11.44 -10.07
CA GLU A 198 8.96 11.14 -9.72
C GLU A 198 9.57 10.13 -10.69
N PHE A 199 8.79 9.17 -11.15
CA PHE A 199 9.24 8.19 -12.14
C PHE A 199 9.28 8.73 -13.58
N TYR A 200 8.54 9.80 -13.88
CA TYR A 200 8.75 10.57 -15.12
C TYR A 200 10.00 11.44 -15.06
N ARG A 201 10.35 11.93 -13.87
CA ARG A 201 11.54 12.73 -13.62
C ARG A 201 12.81 11.90 -13.58
N TYR A 202 12.75 10.72 -12.96
CA TYR A 202 13.86 9.79 -12.77
C TYR A 202 13.52 8.46 -13.44
N THR A 203 13.68 8.44 -14.75
CA THR A 203 13.19 7.34 -15.61
C THR A 203 13.89 5.99 -15.38
N ASP A 204 15.08 6.00 -14.80
CA ASP A 204 15.89 4.83 -14.44
C ASP A 204 15.59 4.25 -13.05
N TRP A 205 14.77 4.95 -12.23
CA TRP A 205 14.54 4.53 -10.83
C TRP A 205 13.76 3.23 -10.70
N ILE A 206 12.85 2.94 -11.61
CA ILE A 206 12.11 1.65 -11.59
C ILE A 206 13.09 0.48 -11.78
N GLU A 207 13.93 0.54 -12.82
CA GLU A 207 14.93 -0.50 -13.08
C GLU A 207 15.97 -0.58 -11.97
N SER A 208 16.43 0.56 -11.46
CA SER A 208 17.36 0.63 -10.34
C SER A 208 16.80 0.01 -9.07
N CYS A 209 15.52 0.24 -8.76
CA CYS A 209 14.84 -0.42 -7.64
C CYS A 209 14.82 -1.93 -7.80
N HIS A 210 14.40 -2.43 -8.96
CA HIS A 210 14.35 -3.85 -9.24
C HIS A 210 15.73 -4.52 -9.18
N ALA A 211 16.77 -3.86 -9.71
CA ALA A 211 18.16 -4.34 -9.61
C ALA A 211 18.66 -4.45 -8.16
N LEU A 212 18.15 -3.60 -7.25
CA LEU A 212 18.44 -3.65 -5.81
C LEU A 212 17.52 -4.62 -5.04
N GLY A 213 16.58 -5.28 -5.72
CA GLY A 213 15.59 -6.17 -5.10
C GLY A 213 14.49 -5.42 -4.32
N LEU A 214 14.30 -4.13 -4.62
CA LEU A 214 13.20 -3.32 -4.11
C LEU A 214 11.98 -3.47 -5.00
N LYS A 215 10.79 -3.29 -4.42
CA LYS A 215 9.54 -3.23 -5.16
C LYS A 215 9.08 -1.79 -5.33
N VAL A 216 8.37 -1.53 -6.42
CA VAL A 216 7.91 -0.19 -6.78
C VAL A 216 6.40 -0.13 -6.74
N ASN A 217 5.85 0.81 -5.96
CA ASN A 217 4.47 1.26 -6.06
C ASN A 217 4.42 2.68 -6.62
N VAL A 218 3.39 2.96 -7.40
CA VAL A 218 3.16 4.30 -7.99
C VAL A 218 1.74 4.78 -7.68
N TRP A 219 1.59 6.05 -7.25
CA TRP A 219 0.31 6.69 -6.90
C TRP A 219 0.22 8.13 -7.39
N THR A 220 -0.93 8.78 -7.46
CA THR A 220 -2.24 8.17 -7.68
C THR A 220 -2.48 8.12 -9.18
N VAL A 221 -2.48 6.94 -9.77
CA VAL A 221 -2.55 6.76 -11.22
C VAL A 221 -4.01 6.60 -11.63
N ASN A 222 -4.62 7.67 -12.12
CA ASN A 222 -6.05 7.70 -12.47
C ASN A 222 -6.30 7.84 -13.99
N LYS A 223 -5.29 8.30 -14.75
CA LYS A 223 -5.42 8.46 -16.21
C LYS A 223 -5.02 7.18 -16.93
N LYS A 224 -5.73 6.89 -18.01
CA LYS A 224 -5.48 5.70 -18.83
C LYS A 224 -4.06 5.66 -19.40
N GLU A 225 -3.55 6.80 -19.83
CA GLU A 225 -2.21 6.93 -20.41
C GLU A 225 -1.13 6.60 -19.38
N ASP A 226 -1.24 7.15 -18.16
CA ASP A 226 -0.32 6.87 -17.06
C ASP A 226 -0.43 5.40 -16.65
N MET A 227 -1.66 4.85 -16.59
CA MET A 227 -1.90 3.44 -16.28
C MET A 227 -1.19 2.53 -17.29
N GLN A 228 -1.32 2.81 -18.59
CA GLN A 228 -0.66 2.05 -19.65
C GLN A 228 0.87 2.18 -19.58
N TYR A 229 1.38 3.37 -19.23
CA TYR A 229 2.81 3.60 -19.11
C TYR A 229 3.46 2.78 -17.98
N PHE A 230 2.81 2.71 -16.82
CA PHE A 230 3.35 2.00 -15.66
C PHE A 230 3.02 0.50 -15.62
N TRP A 231 1.99 0.07 -16.39
CA TRP A 231 1.60 -1.33 -16.43
C TRP A 231 2.74 -2.23 -16.89
N ASP A 232 2.95 -3.36 -16.23
CA ASP A 232 4.06 -4.30 -16.42
C ASP A 232 5.47 -3.74 -16.12
N LYS A 233 5.59 -2.48 -15.67
CA LYS A 233 6.87 -1.90 -15.25
C LYS A 233 7.04 -1.83 -13.74
N VAL A 234 5.95 -1.70 -12.99
CA VAL A 234 5.95 -1.55 -11.54
C VAL A 234 5.26 -2.74 -10.87
N ASP A 235 5.54 -2.97 -9.60
CA ASP A 235 4.92 -4.07 -8.84
C ASP A 235 3.49 -3.74 -8.45
N PHE A 236 3.21 -2.46 -8.13
CA PHE A 236 1.91 -2.02 -7.69
C PHE A 236 1.52 -0.68 -8.32
N ILE A 237 0.23 -0.51 -8.55
CA ILE A 237 -0.40 0.76 -8.91
C ILE A 237 -1.50 1.06 -7.90
N THR A 238 -1.39 2.22 -7.24
CA THR A 238 -2.42 2.76 -6.36
C THR A 238 -3.28 3.76 -7.12
N THR A 239 -4.61 3.56 -7.15
CA THR A 239 -5.54 4.33 -7.97
C THR A 239 -6.90 4.54 -7.30
N ASP A 240 -7.56 5.67 -7.63
CA ASP A 240 -8.97 5.93 -7.29
C ASP A 240 -9.95 5.25 -8.28
N GLU A 241 -9.44 4.71 -9.40
CA GLU A 241 -10.23 4.11 -10.49
C GLU A 241 -9.87 2.61 -10.66
N PRO A 242 -10.01 1.77 -9.61
CA PRO A 242 -9.46 0.42 -9.61
C PRO A 242 -10.21 -0.54 -10.56
N LEU A 243 -11.44 -0.24 -10.96
CA LEU A 243 -12.27 -1.12 -11.77
C LEU A 243 -11.68 -1.39 -13.16
N GLY A 244 -11.12 -0.35 -13.82
CA GLY A 244 -10.47 -0.49 -15.12
C GLY A 244 -9.27 -1.44 -15.10
N PRO A 245 -8.23 -1.14 -14.28
CA PRO A 245 -7.03 -1.99 -14.20
C PRO A 245 -7.28 -3.41 -13.70
N VAL A 246 -8.22 -3.61 -12.77
CA VAL A 246 -8.58 -4.95 -12.30
C VAL A 246 -9.16 -5.80 -13.44
N SER A 247 -9.92 -5.21 -14.36
CA SER A 247 -10.42 -5.94 -15.52
C SER A 247 -9.30 -6.43 -16.45
N TYR A 248 -8.19 -5.69 -16.59
CA TYR A 248 -7.01 -6.15 -17.36
C TYR A 248 -6.31 -7.35 -16.71
N THR A 249 -6.24 -7.41 -15.38
CA THR A 249 -5.65 -8.56 -14.68
C THR A 249 -6.48 -9.83 -14.87
N HIS A 250 -7.80 -9.73 -14.85
CA HIS A 250 -8.69 -10.86 -15.05
C HIS A 250 -8.64 -11.39 -16.50
N LEU A 251 -8.60 -10.52 -17.51
CA LEU A 251 -8.49 -10.93 -18.92
C LEU A 251 -7.20 -11.70 -19.21
N ARG A 252 -6.05 -11.23 -18.72
CA ARG A 252 -4.77 -11.93 -18.89
C ARG A 252 -4.67 -13.26 -18.15
N ALA A 253 -5.30 -13.41 -16.98
CA ALA A 253 -5.34 -14.68 -16.27
C ALA A 253 -6.07 -15.75 -17.11
N HIS A 254 -7.17 -15.39 -17.78
CA HIS A 254 -7.88 -16.28 -18.68
C HIS A 254 -7.09 -16.65 -19.96
N GLU A 255 -6.32 -15.73 -20.51
CA GLU A 255 -5.46 -16.02 -21.67
C GLU A 255 -4.34 -17.02 -21.35
N THR A 256 -3.79 -16.97 -20.12
CA THR A 256 -2.74 -17.92 -19.69
C THR A 256 -3.27 -19.32 -19.43
N GLU A 257 -4.51 -19.44 -18.95
CA GLU A 257 -5.18 -20.76 -18.73
C GLU A 257 -5.59 -21.44 -20.04
N LEU A 258 -5.81 -20.68 -21.12
CA LEU A 258 -6.15 -21.22 -22.44
C LEU A 258 -4.94 -21.73 -23.24
N HIS A 259 -3.72 -21.47 -22.78
CA HIS A 259 -2.47 -21.87 -23.43
C HIS A 259 -1.70 -22.98 -22.68
N LEU A 260 -2.29 -23.59 -21.64
CA LEU A 260 -1.81 -24.78 -20.94
C LEU A 260 -2.68 -25.99 -21.28
#